data_60476270dc29b6ac04c220bd76bd86f5
#
_entry.id   60476270dc29b6ac04c220bd76bd86f5
#
_cell.length_a   1.000
_cell.length_b   1.000
_cell.length_c   1.000
_cell.angle_alpha   90.00
_cell.angle_beta   90.00
_cell.angle_gamma   90.00
#
_symmetry.space_group_name_H-M   'P 1'
#
loop_
_entity.id
_entity.type
_entity.pdbx_description
1 polymer ?
#
loop_
_entity_poly.entity_id
_entity_poly.type
_entity_poly.pdbx_seq_one_letter_code
_entity_poly.pdbx_strand_id
1 'polypeptide(L)'
;MEIRIRSVPIAVLMRTPGADRDLIRGFAITEGMVVGPRELSEPIDLGEGRWELGLADGVEIDPEQFRRNLYASSSCGVCGKASIDAVLVSAGTLPTGPRVSHHLLERLPGMMLDHQEGFASTGGLHAAALFDAAGHLRIVREDIGRHNAVDKVVGAVEPWPPGESVLVVSGRVSFEVAQKAAVAGIPIVCGVSAASSLAIDLASRTGLTVVGFVRGDRCVVYTGHDRIEP
;
A
#
# COMPACT_ATOMS: atom_id res chain seq x y z
N MET A 1 -6.55 -0.85 -16.90
CA MET A 1 -6.28 -2.29 -16.68
C MET A 1 -7.48 -2.90 -15.98
N GLU A 2 -8.02 -3.97 -16.53
CA GLU A 2 -9.11 -4.75 -15.93
C GLU A 2 -8.52 -5.99 -15.24
N ILE A 3 -8.89 -6.22 -13.99
CA ILE A 3 -8.48 -7.41 -13.22
C ILE A 3 -9.67 -8.37 -13.16
N ARG A 4 -9.41 -9.66 -13.37
CA ARG A 4 -10.38 -10.74 -13.37
C ARG A 4 -9.99 -11.84 -12.42
N ILE A 5 -10.97 -12.56 -11.89
CA ILE A 5 -10.82 -13.83 -11.18
C ILE A 5 -11.74 -14.86 -11.86
N ARG A 6 -11.20 -15.99 -12.32
CA ARG A 6 -11.95 -17.03 -13.03
C ARG A 6 -12.83 -16.43 -14.14
N SER A 7 -12.22 -15.57 -14.95
CA SER A 7 -12.88 -14.84 -16.05
C SER A 7 -13.96 -13.83 -15.63
N VAL A 8 -14.24 -13.64 -14.35
CA VAL A 8 -15.18 -12.64 -13.85
C VAL A 8 -14.42 -11.31 -13.60
N PRO A 9 -14.78 -10.19 -14.23
CA PRO A 9 -14.17 -8.90 -13.98
C PRO A 9 -14.51 -8.41 -12.58
N ILE A 10 -13.48 -8.03 -11.81
CA ILE A 10 -13.62 -7.57 -10.43
C ILE A 10 -13.24 -6.10 -10.24
N ALA A 11 -12.29 -5.59 -11.01
CA ALA A 11 -11.84 -4.20 -10.90
C ALA A 11 -11.35 -3.63 -12.23
N VAL A 12 -11.46 -2.30 -12.36
CA VAL A 12 -10.79 -1.53 -13.42
C VAL A 12 -9.90 -0.48 -12.75
N LEU A 13 -8.60 -0.57 -12.96
CA LEU A 13 -7.61 0.34 -12.41
C LEU A 13 -7.05 1.26 -13.50
N MET A 14 -7.09 2.57 -13.25
CA MET A 14 -6.35 3.57 -14.02
C MET A 14 -4.91 3.60 -13.46
N ARG A 15 -3.95 3.18 -14.26
CA ARG A 15 -2.57 3.00 -13.80
C ARG A 15 -1.53 3.50 -14.79
N THR A 16 -0.33 3.78 -14.33
CA THR A 16 0.85 3.92 -15.17
C THR A 16 1.35 2.53 -15.58
N PRO A 17 1.56 2.25 -16.87
CA PRO A 17 2.12 0.97 -17.32
C PRO A 17 3.46 0.65 -16.65
N GLY A 18 3.74 -0.63 -16.49
CA GLY A 18 4.92 -1.17 -15.82
C GLY A 18 4.64 -1.63 -14.40
N ALA A 19 5.34 -2.68 -13.98
CA ALA A 19 5.11 -3.40 -12.73
C ALA A 19 3.64 -3.85 -12.56
N ASP A 20 2.99 -4.27 -13.65
CA ASP A 20 1.58 -4.65 -13.66
C ASP A 20 1.32 -5.90 -12.82
N ARG A 21 2.24 -6.87 -12.82
CA ARG A 21 2.16 -8.07 -11.98
C ARG A 21 2.22 -7.71 -10.50
N ASP A 22 3.12 -6.79 -10.14
CA ASP A 22 3.22 -6.30 -8.76
C ASP A 22 1.90 -5.60 -8.35
N LEU A 23 1.34 -4.77 -9.24
CA LEU A 23 0.07 -4.09 -8.99
C LEU A 23 -1.06 -5.07 -8.72
N ILE A 24 -1.20 -6.12 -9.54
CA ILE A 24 -2.28 -7.11 -9.41
C ILE A 24 -2.13 -7.91 -8.11
N ARG A 25 -0.90 -8.37 -7.80
CA ARG A 25 -0.60 -9.13 -6.58
C ARG A 25 -0.85 -8.30 -5.33
N GLY A 26 -0.34 -7.06 -5.32
CA GLY A 26 -0.50 -6.15 -4.19
C GLY A 26 -1.95 -5.74 -3.99
N PHE A 27 -2.68 -5.46 -5.07
CA PHE A 27 -4.11 -5.18 -5.01
C PHE A 27 -4.90 -6.34 -4.37
N ALA A 28 -4.63 -7.59 -4.78
CA ALA A 28 -5.29 -8.75 -4.21
C ALA A 28 -5.03 -8.88 -2.70
N ILE A 29 -3.80 -8.63 -2.25
CA ILE A 29 -3.42 -8.68 -0.84
C ILE A 29 -4.08 -7.53 -0.07
N THR A 30 -3.92 -6.31 -0.53
CA THR A 30 -4.36 -5.11 0.21
C THR A 30 -5.87 -4.95 0.25
N GLU A 31 -6.60 -5.51 -0.74
CA GLU A 31 -8.05 -5.60 -0.71
C GLU A 31 -8.57 -6.80 0.11
N GLY A 32 -7.66 -7.64 0.63
CA GLY A 32 -8.01 -8.78 1.48
C GLY A 32 -8.63 -9.95 0.71
N MET A 33 -8.30 -10.09 -0.57
CA MET A 33 -8.70 -11.25 -1.37
C MET A 33 -7.88 -12.47 -0.98
N VAL A 34 -6.64 -12.24 -0.60
CA VAL A 34 -5.69 -13.24 -0.12
C VAL A 34 -4.94 -12.69 1.09
N VAL A 35 -4.39 -13.58 1.91
CA VAL A 35 -3.63 -13.20 3.12
C VAL A 35 -2.19 -12.80 2.78
N GLY A 36 -1.65 -13.34 1.68
CA GLY A 36 -0.27 -13.04 1.30
C GLY A 36 0.15 -13.71 -0.01
N PRO A 37 1.41 -13.50 -0.42
CA PRO A 37 1.89 -13.93 -1.74
C PRO A 37 1.91 -15.45 -1.94
N ARG A 38 1.88 -16.25 -0.88
CA ARG A 38 1.83 -17.74 -0.98
C ARG A 38 0.51 -18.26 -1.53
N GLU A 39 -0.55 -17.46 -1.46
CA GLU A 39 -1.87 -17.78 -2.01
C GLU A 39 -2.02 -17.33 -3.46
N LEU A 40 -0.98 -16.71 -4.01
CA LEU A 40 -0.94 -16.21 -5.39
C LEU A 40 0.01 -17.03 -6.26
N SER A 41 -0.38 -17.22 -7.51
CA SER A 41 0.49 -17.61 -8.62
C SER A 41 0.72 -16.41 -9.54
N GLU A 42 1.48 -16.61 -10.64
CA GLU A 42 1.74 -15.51 -11.57
C GLU A 42 0.45 -15.02 -12.26
N PRO A 43 0.19 -13.70 -12.24
CA PRO A 43 -0.92 -13.13 -12.99
C PRO A 43 -0.73 -13.33 -14.51
N ILE A 44 -1.82 -13.61 -15.22
CA ILE A 44 -1.82 -13.91 -16.65
C ILE A 44 -2.30 -12.69 -17.42
N ASP A 45 -1.46 -12.20 -18.34
CA ASP A 45 -1.86 -11.15 -19.29
C ASP A 45 -2.74 -11.75 -20.39
N LEU A 46 -3.99 -11.30 -20.47
CA LEU A 46 -4.97 -11.72 -21.48
C LEU A 46 -4.98 -10.80 -22.71
N GLY A 47 -4.12 -9.78 -22.73
CA GLY A 47 -4.10 -8.77 -23.78
C GLY A 47 -5.14 -7.66 -23.58
N GLU A 48 -5.02 -6.58 -24.35
CA GLU A 48 -5.95 -5.43 -24.33
C GLU A 48 -6.16 -4.82 -22.95
N GLY A 49 -5.13 -4.89 -22.07
CA GLY A 49 -5.20 -4.38 -20.72
C GLY A 49 -6.06 -5.20 -19.76
N ARG A 50 -6.35 -6.46 -20.09
CA ARG A 50 -7.06 -7.42 -19.25
C ARG A 50 -6.08 -8.42 -18.62
N TRP A 51 -6.27 -8.69 -17.34
CA TRP A 51 -5.40 -9.56 -16.56
C TRP A 51 -6.22 -10.52 -15.70
N GLU A 52 -5.81 -11.76 -15.66
CA GLU A 52 -6.35 -12.76 -14.74
C GLU A 52 -5.47 -12.81 -13.48
N LEU A 53 -6.09 -12.70 -12.30
CA LEU A 53 -5.40 -12.90 -11.02
C LEU A 53 -5.01 -14.38 -10.90
N GLY A 54 -3.72 -14.63 -10.74
CA GLY A 54 -3.20 -15.97 -10.48
C GLY A 54 -3.45 -16.36 -9.03
N LEU A 55 -4.10 -17.49 -8.81
CA LEU A 55 -4.29 -18.08 -7.48
C LEU A 55 -3.47 -19.37 -7.37
N ALA A 56 -2.91 -19.62 -6.17
CA ALA A 56 -2.24 -20.87 -5.88
C ALA A 56 -3.23 -22.05 -5.81
N ASP A 57 -2.72 -23.25 -5.95
CA ASP A 57 -3.56 -24.46 -5.88
C ASP A 57 -4.31 -24.56 -4.54
N GLY A 58 -5.60 -24.82 -4.64
CA GLY A 58 -6.49 -24.96 -3.48
C GLY A 58 -7.00 -23.63 -2.88
N VAL A 59 -6.55 -22.49 -3.39
CA VAL A 59 -7.10 -21.18 -2.99
C VAL A 59 -8.41 -20.90 -3.73
N GLU A 60 -9.47 -20.71 -2.97
CA GLU A 60 -10.78 -20.38 -3.51
C GLU A 60 -11.20 -18.96 -3.09
N ILE A 61 -11.60 -18.17 -4.07
CA ILE A 61 -12.14 -16.82 -3.90
C ILE A 61 -13.48 -16.77 -4.63
N ASP A 62 -14.51 -16.26 -3.95
CA ASP A 62 -15.77 -15.91 -4.61
C ASP A 62 -15.65 -14.52 -5.25
N PRO A 63 -15.59 -14.40 -6.58
CA PRO A 63 -15.43 -13.11 -7.26
C PRO A 63 -16.57 -12.13 -6.96
N GLU A 64 -17.78 -12.62 -6.70
CA GLU A 64 -18.94 -11.76 -6.47
C GLU A 64 -18.85 -10.94 -5.16
N GLN A 65 -18.09 -11.42 -4.18
CA GLN A 65 -17.84 -10.67 -2.94
C GLN A 65 -17.06 -9.37 -3.20
N PHE A 66 -16.17 -9.38 -4.20
CA PHE A 66 -15.30 -8.25 -4.52
C PHE A 66 -15.90 -7.35 -5.61
N ARG A 67 -16.70 -7.92 -6.54
CA ARG A 67 -17.31 -7.18 -7.63
C ARG A 67 -18.20 -6.02 -7.19
N ARG A 68 -18.95 -6.19 -6.10
CA ARG A 68 -19.87 -5.15 -5.58
C ARG A 68 -19.16 -3.99 -4.92
N ASN A 69 -17.97 -4.21 -4.39
CA ASN A 69 -17.23 -3.24 -3.60
C ASN A 69 -16.34 -2.31 -4.42
N LEU A 70 -16.02 -2.66 -5.67
CA LEU A 70 -14.99 -1.98 -6.47
C LEU A 70 -15.53 -1.04 -7.56
N TYR A 71 -16.83 -1.03 -7.80
CA TYR A 71 -17.49 -0.04 -8.69
C TYR A 71 -17.63 1.36 -8.08
N ALA A 72 -17.32 1.53 -6.81
CA ALA A 72 -17.40 2.82 -6.12
C ALA A 72 -16.04 3.51 -6.17
N SER A 73 -15.91 4.31 -7.18
CA SER A 73 -14.86 5.23 -7.63
C SER A 73 -13.85 5.83 -6.66
N SER A 74 -12.74 5.90 -7.07
CA SER A 74 -11.54 6.71 -7.31
C SER A 74 -11.33 8.07 -6.61
N SER A 75 -12.23 8.67 -5.84
CA SER A 75 -12.00 10.06 -5.40
C SER A 75 -12.03 10.32 -3.89
N CYS A 76 -12.59 9.47 -3.05
CA CYS A 76 -12.91 9.86 -1.67
C CYS A 76 -12.50 8.91 -0.54
N GLY A 77 -11.91 7.75 -0.81
CA GLY A 77 -11.25 6.97 0.25
C GLY A 77 -12.13 6.07 1.13
N VAL A 78 -13.42 5.95 0.88
CA VAL A 78 -14.30 5.07 1.67
C VAL A 78 -15.13 4.13 0.78
N CYS A 79 -14.87 4.14 -0.50
CA CYS A 79 -15.66 3.39 -1.49
C CYS A 79 -15.13 1.97 -1.65
N GLY A 80 -15.88 1.00 -1.15
CA GLY A 80 -15.66 -0.41 -1.43
C GLY A 80 -15.75 -1.35 -0.24
N LYS A 81 -15.44 -0.92 0.98
CA LYS A 81 -15.65 -1.75 2.17
C LYS A 81 -16.85 -1.25 2.96
N ALA A 82 -17.74 -2.17 3.30
CA ALA A 82 -19.04 -1.86 3.90
C ALA A 82 -18.96 -1.16 5.26
N SER A 83 -17.81 -1.15 5.95
CA SER A 83 -17.57 -0.42 7.19
C SER A 83 -16.08 -0.36 7.55
N ILE A 84 -15.71 0.60 8.41
CA ILE A 84 -14.39 0.66 9.06
C ILE A 84 -14.10 -0.64 9.83
N ASP A 85 -15.12 -1.26 10.42
CA ASP A 85 -14.97 -2.50 11.18
C ASP A 85 -14.55 -3.69 10.29
N ALA A 86 -15.02 -3.76 9.05
CA ALA A 86 -14.58 -4.78 8.09
C ALA A 86 -13.08 -4.64 7.76
N VAL A 87 -12.57 -3.41 7.72
CA VAL A 87 -11.14 -3.14 7.52
C VAL A 87 -10.32 -3.59 8.72
N LEU A 88 -10.81 -3.33 9.93
CA LEU A 88 -10.14 -3.74 11.17
C LEU A 88 -10.04 -5.25 11.32
N VAL A 89 -11.07 -5.98 10.92
CA VAL A 89 -11.04 -7.46 10.91
C VAL A 89 -9.96 -7.96 9.95
N SER A 90 -9.80 -7.32 8.79
CA SER A 90 -8.81 -7.73 7.79
C SER A 90 -7.38 -7.35 8.17
N ALA A 91 -7.17 -6.21 8.83
CA ALA A 91 -5.85 -5.70 9.18
C ALA A 91 -5.25 -6.36 10.44
N GLY A 92 -6.12 -6.79 11.38
CA GLY A 92 -5.65 -7.27 12.69
C GLY A 92 -4.89 -6.22 13.50
N THR A 93 -4.20 -6.65 14.55
CA THR A 93 -3.27 -5.82 15.31
C THR A 93 -1.86 -6.03 14.78
N LEU A 94 -1.19 -4.96 14.40
CA LEU A 94 0.18 -5.01 13.92
C LEU A 94 1.16 -5.43 15.01
N PRO A 95 2.23 -6.18 14.67
CA PRO A 95 3.29 -6.51 15.61
C PRO A 95 4.01 -5.25 16.08
N THR A 96 4.83 -5.38 17.12
CA THR A 96 5.60 -4.26 17.67
C THR A 96 6.41 -3.51 16.60
N GLY A 97 6.97 -4.24 15.62
CA GLY A 97 7.72 -3.66 14.50
C GLY A 97 9.05 -3.01 14.91
N PRO A 98 9.71 -2.36 13.95
CA PRO A 98 11.00 -1.72 14.21
C PRO A 98 10.85 -0.41 14.96
N ARG A 99 11.95 0.04 15.58
CA ARG A 99 12.15 1.40 16.07
C ARG A 99 13.04 2.15 15.10
N VAL A 100 12.67 3.38 14.79
CA VAL A 100 13.38 4.23 13.83
C VAL A 100 13.65 5.60 14.43
N SER A 101 14.80 6.20 14.12
CA SER A 101 15.10 7.55 14.61
C SER A 101 14.29 8.59 13.83
N HIS A 102 13.94 9.67 14.52
CA HIS A 102 13.31 10.84 13.93
C HIS A 102 14.12 11.37 12.73
N HIS A 103 15.45 11.46 12.92
CA HIS A 103 16.36 11.91 11.87
C HIS A 103 16.34 11.01 10.61
N LEU A 104 16.20 9.69 10.78
CA LEU A 104 16.08 8.79 9.63
C LEU A 104 14.80 9.10 8.86
N LEU A 105 13.66 9.22 9.56
CA LEU A 105 12.35 9.47 8.91
C LEU A 105 12.38 10.73 8.05
N GLU A 106 13.03 11.80 8.49
CA GLU A 106 13.16 13.06 7.76
C GLU A 106 13.84 12.90 6.40
N ARG A 107 14.76 11.96 6.29
CA ARG A 107 15.57 11.72 5.09
C ARG A 107 14.87 10.82 4.06
N LEU A 108 13.98 9.92 4.50
CA LEU A 108 13.40 8.89 3.64
C LEU A 108 12.69 9.45 2.39
N PRO A 109 11.90 10.55 2.45
CA PRO A 109 11.30 11.11 1.24
C PRO A 109 12.31 11.61 0.20
N GLY A 110 13.42 12.20 0.64
CA GLY A 110 14.50 12.60 -0.26
C GLY A 110 15.13 11.39 -0.94
N MET A 111 15.43 10.35 -0.16
CA MET A 111 15.99 9.10 -0.67
C MET A 111 15.02 8.41 -1.65
N MET A 112 13.71 8.45 -1.39
CA MET A 112 12.72 7.95 -2.34
C MET A 112 12.71 8.78 -3.63
N LEU A 113 12.80 10.12 -3.54
CA LEU A 113 12.78 11.02 -4.69
C LEU A 113 13.92 10.75 -5.67
N ASP A 114 15.10 10.40 -5.18
CA ASP A 114 16.27 10.07 -6.00
C ASP A 114 16.05 8.86 -6.92
N HIS A 115 14.99 8.07 -6.67
CA HIS A 115 14.64 6.87 -7.43
C HIS A 115 13.31 7.01 -8.20
N GLN A 116 12.77 8.23 -8.34
CA GLN A 116 11.52 8.52 -9.04
C GLN A 116 11.77 8.98 -10.48
N GLU A 117 12.21 8.07 -11.36
CA GLU A 117 12.53 8.39 -12.77
C GLU A 117 11.29 8.86 -13.55
N GLY A 118 10.14 8.24 -13.32
CA GLY A 118 8.88 8.61 -13.96
C GLY A 118 8.40 9.99 -13.53
N PHE A 119 8.50 10.32 -12.25
CA PHE A 119 8.18 11.65 -11.74
C PHE A 119 9.19 12.68 -12.28
N ALA A 120 10.47 12.37 -12.30
CA ALA A 120 11.50 13.28 -12.82
C ALA A 120 11.25 13.66 -14.28
N SER A 121 10.71 12.73 -15.09
CA SER A 121 10.42 12.98 -16.50
C SER A 121 9.06 13.63 -16.76
N THR A 122 8.06 13.42 -15.91
CA THR A 122 6.66 13.82 -16.17
C THR A 122 6.11 14.84 -15.19
N GLY A 123 6.63 14.88 -13.95
CA GLY A 123 6.09 15.67 -12.84
C GLY A 123 4.72 15.20 -12.33
N GLY A 124 4.16 14.11 -12.89
CA GLY A 124 2.76 13.72 -12.70
C GLY A 124 2.52 12.41 -11.97
N LEU A 125 3.56 11.72 -11.47
CA LEU A 125 3.42 10.43 -10.81
C LEU A 125 3.52 10.55 -9.29
N HIS A 126 2.79 9.68 -8.62
CA HIS A 126 2.99 9.37 -7.21
C HIS A 126 3.98 8.23 -7.05
N ALA A 127 4.64 8.20 -5.89
CA ALA A 127 5.51 7.10 -5.52
C ALA A 127 5.17 6.54 -4.15
N ALA A 128 5.48 5.26 -3.99
CA ALA A 128 5.61 4.58 -2.72
C ALA A 128 6.95 3.85 -2.67
N ALA A 129 7.58 3.84 -1.51
CA ALA A 129 8.84 3.15 -1.28
C ALA A 129 8.82 2.40 0.03
N LEU A 130 9.48 1.26 0.09
CA LEU A 130 9.69 0.48 1.29
C LEU A 130 11.16 0.53 1.68
N PHE A 131 11.40 0.92 2.92
CA PHE A 131 12.73 0.93 3.54
C PHE A 131 12.79 -0.07 4.69
N ASP A 132 13.98 -0.57 5.00
CA ASP A 132 14.20 -1.25 6.26
C ASP A 132 14.39 -0.25 7.43
N ALA A 133 14.51 -0.76 8.66
CA ALA A 133 14.69 0.06 9.85
C ALA A 133 16.02 0.86 9.87
N ALA A 134 17.01 0.45 9.09
CA ALA A 134 18.28 1.15 8.93
C ALA A 134 18.23 2.24 7.83
N GLY A 135 17.12 2.31 7.09
CA GLY A 135 16.94 3.27 5.99
C GLY A 135 17.46 2.81 4.64
N HIS A 136 17.75 1.52 4.47
CA HIS A 136 18.09 1.01 3.14
C HIS A 136 16.81 0.86 2.32
N LEU A 137 16.85 1.43 1.12
CA LEU A 137 15.76 1.28 0.16
C LEU A 137 15.65 -0.17 -0.31
N ARG A 138 14.48 -0.78 -0.09
CA ARG A 138 14.19 -2.13 -0.57
C ARG A 138 13.49 -2.11 -1.92
N ILE A 139 12.52 -1.22 -2.07
CA ILE A 139 11.68 -1.14 -3.26
C ILE A 139 11.14 0.28 -3.41
N VAL A 140 11.03 0.74 -4.67
CA VAL A 140 10.27 1.93 -5.04
C VAL A 140 9.39 1.61 -6.23
N ARG A 141 8.17 2.15 -6.24
CA ARG A 141 7.24 2.05 -7.37
C ARG A 141 6.52 3.37 -7.57
N GLU A 142 6.30 3.68 -8.84
CA GLU A 142 5.58 4.87 -9.27
C GLU A 142 4.28 4.50 -9.98
N ASP A 143 3.28 5.36 -9.83
CA ASP A 143 2.01 5.27 -10.55
C ASP A 143 1.29 6.62 -10.55
N ILE A 144 0.41 6.86 -11.54
CA ILE A 144 -0.50 8.01 -11.55
C ILE A 144 -1.44 7.98 -10.33
N GLY A 145 -1.76 6.80 -9.84
CA GLY A 145 -2.58 6.57 -8.67
C GLY A 145 -1.73 6.28 -7.43
N ARG A 146 -1.83 7.13 -6.39
CA ARG A 146 -1.09 6.91 -5.13
C ARG A 146 -1.36 5.55 -4.49
N HIS A 147 -2.60 5.03 -4.60
CA HIS A 147 -2.97 3.71 -4.08
C HIS A 147 -2.32 2.58 -4.88
N ASN A 148 -2.28 2.72 -6.21
CA ASN A 148 -1.59 1.78 -7.08
C ASN A 148 -0.09 1.71 -6.80
N ALA A 149 0.55 2.86 -6.49
CA ALA A 149 1.97 2.87 -6.12
C ALA A 149 2.22 2.03 -4.86
N VAL A 150 1.32 2.11 -3.85
CA VAL A 150 1.37 1.27 -2.65
C VAL A 150 1.14 -0.19 -2.99
N ASP A 151 0.13 -0.49 -3.81
CA ASP A 151 -0.15 -1.86 -4.24
C ASP A 151 1.04 -2.47 -4.99
N LYS A 152 1.67 -1.73 -5.90
CA LYS A 152 2.88 -2.18 -6.60
C LYS A 152 4.02 -2.51 -5.63
N VAL A 153 4.21 -1.71 -4.56
CA VAL A 153 5.21 -1.99 -3.53
C VAL A 153 4.86 -3.26 -2.77
N VAL A 154 3.61 -3.39 -2.31
CA VAL A 154 3.14 -4.57 -1.55
C VAL A 154 3.26 -5.84 -2.37
N GLY A 155 2.90 -5.79 -3.65
CA GLY A 155 2.95 -6.97 -4.53
C GLY A 155 4.35 -7.43 -4.90
N ALA A 156 5.36 -6.55 -4.75
CA ALA A 156 6.75 -6.84 -5.08
C ALA A 156 7.62 -7.16 -3.85
N VAL A 157 7.10 -6.98 -2.63
CA VAL A 157 7.93 -7.08 -1.42
C VAL A 157 8.26 -8.52 -1.05
N GLU A 158 9.53 -8.76 -0.75
CA GLU A 158 10.06 -9.98 -0.14
C GLU A 158 11.13 -9.60 0.89
N PRO A 159 11.24 -10.33 2.03
CA PRO A 159 10.36 -11.41 2.49
C PRO A 159 8.99 -10.90 2.96
N TRP A 160 8.03 -11.81 3.06
CA TRP A 160 6.69 -11.53 3.55
C TRP A 160 6.47 -12.12 4.96
N PRO A 161 5.74 -11.47 5.89
CA PRO A 161 5.25 -10.09 5.82
C PRO A 161 6.37 -9.05 6.04
N PRO A 162 6.21 -7.81 5.56
CA PRO A 162 7.24 -6.75 5.69
C PRO A 162 7.20 -6.04 7.05
N GLY A 163 7.11 -6.78 8.14
CA GLY A 163 6.91 -6.26 9.51
C GLY A 163 8.06 -5.42 10.08
N GLU A 164 9.26 -5.46 9.47
CA GLU A 164 10.42 -4.68 9.87
C GLU A 164 10.70 -3.52 8.89
N SER A 165 9.63 -2.92 8.34
CA SER A 165 9.77 -1.94 7.28
C SER A 165 9.02 -0.64 7.55
N VAL A 166 9.45 0.41 6.85
CA VAL A 166 8.82 1.73 6.78
C VAL A 166 8.32 1.96 5.37
N LEU A 167 7.02 2.18 5.20
CA LEU A 167 6.41 2.61 3.95
C LEU A 167 6.46 4.14 3.85
N VAL A 168 7.03 4.66 2.79
CA VAL A 168 7.05 6.10 2.49
C VAL A 168 6.18 6.37 1.27
N VAL A 169 5.30 7.36 1.34
CA VAL A 169 4.45 7.76 0.22
C VAL A 169 4.65 9.23 -0.12
N SER A 170 4.70 9.55 -1.40
CA SER A 170 4.91 10.92 -1.92
C SER A 170 3.73 11.86 -1.69
N GLY A 171 2.60 11.33 -1.23
CA GLY A 171 1.36 12.06 -1.03
C GLY A 171 0.90 12.11 0.42
N ARG A 172 -0.42 12.26 0.58
CA ARG A 172 -1.11 12.19 1.88
C ARG A 172 -1.24 10.74 2.34
N VAL A 173 -1.16 10.52 3.65
CA VAL A 173 -1.59 9.27 4.26
C VAL A 173 -3.11 9.30 4.40
N SER A 174 -3.81 8.81 3.35
CA SER A 174 -5.26 8.65 3.39
C SER A 174 -5.65 7.38 4.15
N PHE A 175 -6.95 7.24 4.45
CA PHE A 175 -7.48 6.01 5.05
C PHE A 175 -7.06 4.75 4.28
N GLU A 176 -7.15 4.77 2.95
CA GLU A 176 -6.78 3.61 2.11
C GLU A 176 -5.29 3.29 2.17
N VAL A 177 -4.42 4.31 2.20
CA VAL A 177 -2.97 4.09 2.35
C VAL A 177 -2.68 3.43 3.71
N ALA A 178 -3.29 3.93 4.79
CA ALA A 178 -3.14 3.34 6.12
C ALA A 178 -3.70 1.92 6.18
N GLN A 179 -4.86 1.68 5.56
CA GLN A 179 -5.47 0.36 5.45
C GLN A 179 -4.58 -0.63 4.71
N LYS A 180 -4.08 -0.24 3.52
CA LYS A 180 -3.21 -1.10 2.71
C LYS A 180 -1.92 -1.46 3.45
N ALA A 181 -1.33 -0.50 4.15
CA ALA A 181 -0.16 -0.75 4.99
C ALA A 181 -0.48 -1.72 6.14
N ALA A 182 -1.58 -1.52 6.85
CA ALA A 182 -1.99 -2.36 7.97
C ALA A 182 -2.31 -3.80 7.52
N VAL A 183 -3.05 -3.98 6.41
CA VAL A 183 -3.35 -5.30 5.83
C VAL A 183 -2.07 -6.00 5.36
N ALA A 184 -1.11 -5.27 4.80
CA ALA A 184 0.18 -5.81 4.40
C ALA A 184 1.12 -6.11 5.57
N GLY A 185 0.76 -5.75 6.81
CA GLY A 185 1.60 -5.96 7.99
C GLY A 185 2.77 -4.98 8.09
N ILE A 186 2.70 -3.81 7.44
CA ILE A 186 3.71 -2.75 7.52
C ILE A 186 3.41 -1.86 8.71
N PRO A 187 4.30 -1.77 9.73
CA PRO A 187 3.98 -1.11 11.00
C PRO A 187 4.16 0.41 11.01
N ILE A 188 4.87 0.98 10.03
CA ILE A 188 5.16 2.43 9.97
C ILE A 188 4.86 2.96 8.59
N VAL A 189 4.08 4.05 8.50
CA VAL A 189 3.79 4.77 7.26
C VAL A 189 4.16 6.24 7.40
N CYS A 190 4.97 6.73 6.47
CA CYS A 190 5.40 8.12 6.37
C CYS A 190 4.84 8.78 5.11
N GLY A 191 4.20 9.93 5.25
CA GLY A 191 3.72 10.72 4.14
C GLY A 191 4.38 12.09 4.04
N VAL A 192 4.68 12.51 2.83
CA VAL A 192 5.21 13.88 2.56
C VAL A 192 4.19 14.96 2.93
N SER A 193 2.91 14.60 3.00
CA SER A 193 1.80 15.51 3.32
C SER A 193 1.02 15.03 4.55
N ALA A 194 -0.14 15.62 4.81
CA ALA A 194 -0.99 15.33 5.97
C ALA A 194 -1.52 13.89 5.98
N ALA A 195 -1.84 13.39 7.18
CA ALA A 195 -2.72 12.25 7.35
C ALA A 195 -4.19 12.68 7.47
N SER A 196 -5.12 11.84 7.02
CA SER A 196 -6.55 12.07 7.25
C SER A 196 -6.94 11.60 8.67
N SER A 197 -8.00 12.21 9.25
CA SER A 197 -8.52 11.79 10.56
C SER A 197 -8.87 10.30 10.60
N LEU A 198 -9.52 9.78 9.55
CA LEU A 198 -9.83 8.36 9.43
C LEU A 198 -8.59 7.46 9.37
N ALA A 199 -7.49 7.93 8.76
CA ALA A 199 -6.21 7.20 8.78
C ALA A 199 -5.63 7.13 10.20
N ILE A 200 -5.73 8.22 10.96
CA ILE A 200 -5.27 8.30 12.35
C ILE A 200 -6.12 7.39 13.26
N ASP A 201 -7.44 7.40 13.08
CA ASP A 201 -8.36 6.54 13.84
C ASP A 201 -8.07 5.05 13.57
N LEU A 202 -7.92 4.66 12.30
CA LEU A 202 -7.52 3.31 11.93
C LEU A 202 -6.17 2.92 12.54
N ALA A 203 -5.18 3.80 12.42
CA ALA A 203 -3.85 3.58 12.94
C ALA A 203 -3.83 3.35 14.45
N SER A 204 -4.60 4.14 15.21
CA SER A 204 -4.72 4.00 16.66
C SER A 204 -5.33 2.64 17.06
N ARG A 205 -6.24 2.10 16.26
CA ARG A 205 -6.92 0.82 16.52
C ARG A 205 -6.08 -0.39 16.08
N THR A 206 -5.24 -0.25 15.06
CA THR A 206 -4.40 -1.35 14.52
C THR A 206 -2.99 -1.36 15.07
N GLY A 207 -2.58 -0.31 15.80
CA GLY A 207 -1.20 -0.14 16.23
C GLY A 207 -0.26 0.32 15.11
N LEU A 208 -0.77 0.91 14.04
CA LEU A 208 0.03 1.49 12.96
C LEU A 208 0.66 2.81 13.41
N THR A 209 1.93 3.01 13.14
CA THR A 209 2.60 4.31 13.29
C THR A 209 2.36 5.14 12.03
N VAL A 210 1.77 6.32 12.18
CA VAL A 210 1.52 7.26 11.10
C VAL A 210 2.29 8.54 11.32
N VAL A 211 3.13 8.89 10.35
CA VAL A 211 3.93 10.11 10.31
C VAL A 211 3.57 10.90 9.07
N GLY A 212 3.29 12.17 9.23
CA GLY A 212 3.00 13.06 8.10
C GLY A 212 3.87 14.29 8.08
N PHE A 213 3.73 15.09 7.01
CA PHE A 213 4.51 16.31 6.77
C PHE A 213 6.02 16.08 6.82
N VAL A 214 6.47 14.90 6.38
CA VAL A 214 7.89 14.56 6.37
C VAL A 214 8.58 15.37 5.26
N ARG A 215 9.20 16.49 5.63
CA ARG A 215 9.86 17.42 4.72
C ARG A 215 11.07 18.07 5.39
N GLY A 216 12.26 17.87 4.81
CA GLY A 216 13.48 18.42 5.36
C GLY A 216 13.72 17.94 6.79
N ASP A 217 13.73 18.86 7.74
CA ASP A 217 13.98 18.65 9.17
C ASP A 217 12.69 18.58 10.02
N ARG A 218 11.54 18.26 9.40
CA ARG A 218 10.23 18.30 10.07
C ARG A 218 9.41 17.09 9.74
N CYS A 219 8.76 16.55 10.77
CA CYS A 219 7.67 15.62 10.61
C CYS A 219 6.68 15.74 11.79
N VAL A 220 5.49 15.16 11.62
CA VAL A 220 4.46 15.08 12.66
C VAL A 220 4.12 13.62 12.86
N VAL A 221 4.42 13.10 14.04
CA VAL A 221 4.00 11.75 14.46
C VAL A 221 2.58 11.84 15.01
N TYR A 222 1.63 11.18 14.34
CA TYR A 222 0.23 11.18 14.74
C TYR A 222 -0.10 10.01 15.67
N THR A 223 0.51 8.84 15.44
CA THR A 223 0.28 7.61 16.22
C THR A 223 1.57 6.81 16.35
N GLY A 224 1.65 5.90 17.32
CA GLY A 224 2.75 4.96 17.46
C GLY A 224 4.10 5.62 17.81
N HIS A 225 4.08 6.61 18.73
CA HIS A 225 5.27 7.34 19.17
C HIS A 225 6.34 6.44 19.79
N ASP A 226 5.95 5.30 20.32
CA ASP A 226 6.83 4.30 20.93
C ASP A 226 7.82 3.65 19.93
N ARG A 227 7.53 3.76 18.63
CA ARG A 227 8.44 3.31 17.56
C ARG A 227 9.41 4.40 17.07
N ILE A 228 9.27 5.63 17.52
CA ILE A 228 10.10 6.76 17.07
C ILE A 228 11.11 7.10 18.16
N GLU A 229 12.38 6.99 17.80
CA GLU A 229 13.51 7.37 18.66
C GLU A 229 13.91 8.83 18.40
N PRO A 230 14.35 9.55 19.42
CA PRO A 230 14.83 10.93 19.29
C PRO A 230 15.90 11.13 18.24
#